data_7a8d6e6e31b97f992c1f4d29933b23bd
#
_entry.id   7a8d6e6e31b97f992c1f4d29933b23bd
#
_cell.length_a   1.000
_cell.length_b   1.000
_cell.length_c   1.000
_cell.angle_alpha   90.00
_cell.angle_beta   90.00
_cell.angle_gamma   90.00
#
_symmetry.space_group_name_H-M   'P 1'
#
loop_
_entity.id
_entity.type
_entity.pdbx_description
1 polymer ?
#
loop_
_entity_poly.entity_id
_entity_poly.type
_entity_poly.pdbx_seq_one_letter_code
_entity_poly.pdbx_strand_id
1 'polypeptide(L)'
;MSALAWGVGCAVAVIGFALVMARRRSLESHATRAERASRPAALRDAELVYMERLFRVSTPVGLMAKLDRAYRLPSGMIVLVEFKTRWSNQPSLSDVIQLSAQRMAVMGQTGQSVASYGYVLVKAPAPRALPTAHRVKLITDEQVVALVRRREDVLAGRVLPRWSYSQKACLTCAFRAQCDHPRV
;
A
#
# COMPACT_ATOMS: atom_id res chain seq x y z
N MET A 1 20.98 46.08 32.46
CA MET A 1 21.00 44.59 32.52
C MET A 1 20.03 43.91 31.54
N SER A 2 19.24 44.60 30.71
CA SER A 2 18.19 44.01 29.86
C SER A 2 18.66 43.56 28.44
N ALA A 3 19.67 44.20 27.86
CA ALA A 3 20.10 43.85 26.48
C ALA A 3 20.83 42.50 26.36
N LEU A 4 21.57 42.09 27.38
CA LEU A 4 22.27 40.78 27.39
C LEU A 4 21.30 39.60 27.52
N ALA A 5 20.20 39.75 28.27
CA ALA A 5 19.20 38.71 28.44
C ALA A 5 18.44 38.41 27.12
N TRP A 6 18.15 39.43 26.31
CA TRP A 6 17.52 39.31 25.02
C TRP A 6 18.43 38.62 23.97
N GLY A 7 19.73 38.92 23.97
CA GLY A 7 20.69 38.31 23.08
C GLY A 7 20.87 36.81 23.33
N VAL A 8 20.90 36.38 24.59
CA VAL A 8 21.00 34.97 24.97
C VAL A 8 19.75 34.21 24.58
N GLY A 9 18.56 34.76 24.78
CA GLY A 9 17.28 34.13 24.40
C GLY A 9 17.17 33.90 22.89
N CYS A 10 17.54 34.91 22.09
CA CYS A 10 17.54 34.78 20.63
C CYS A 10 18.56 33.72 20.14
N ALA A 11 19.76 33.68 20.72
CA ALA A 11 20.78 32.69 20.34
C ALA A 11 20.33 31.24 20.64
N VAL A 12 19.72 31.02 21.81
CA VAL A 12 19.17 29.68 22.16
C VAL A 12 18.04 29.28 21.24
N ALA A 13 17.13 30.18 20.86
CA ALA A 13 16.05 29.92 19.93
C ALA A 13 16.58 29.57 18.53
N VAL A 14 17.58 30.26 18.01
CA VAL A 14 18.19 30.00 16.70
C VAL A 14 18.91 28.66 16.70
N ILE A 15 19.66 28.33 17.74
CA ILE A 15 20.35 27.05 17.90
C ILE A 15 19.32 25.91 17.98
N GLY A 16 18.27 26.06 18.78
CA GLY A 16 17.18 25.10 18.90
C GLY A 16 16.50 24.85 17.57
N PHE A 17 16.16 25.90 16.83
CA PHE A 17 15.59 25.80 15.49
C PHE A 17 16.52 25.09 14.50
N ALA A 18 17.82 25.45 14.48
CA ALA A 18 18.81 24.83 13.62
C ALA A 18 18.97 23.33 13.92
N LEU A 19 18.97 22.91 15.19
CA LEU A 19 19.03 21.51 15.60
C LEU A 19 17.79 20.74 15.16
N VAL A 20 16.59 21.32 15.31
CA VAL A 20 15.33 20.71 14.85
C VAL A 20 15.35 20.53 13.33
N MET A 21 15.80 21.54 12.58
CA MET A 21 15.89 21.47 11.12
C MET A 21 16.93 20.45 10.65
N ALA A 22 18.09 20.40 11.31
CA ALA A 22 19.12 19.40 11.03
C ALA A 22 18.62 17.97 11.28
N ARG A 23 17.91 17.76 12.40
CA ARG A 23 17.29 16.45 12.72
C ARG A 23 16.22 16.06 11.72
N ARG A 24 15.36 17.00 11.28
CA ARG A 24 14.35 16.75 10.23
C ARG A 24 15.03 16.35 8.92
N ARG A 25 16.04 17.09 8.46
CA ARG A 25 16.81 16.74 7.25
C ARG A 25 17.48 15.36 7.35
N SER A 26 18.01 15.01 8.51
CA SER A 26 18.60 13.68 8.74
C SER A 26 17.55 12.58 8.65
N LEU A 27 16.36 12.74 9.27
CA LEU A 27 15.27 11.80 9.21
C LEU A 27 14.72 11.64 7.78
N GLU A 28 14.55 12.74 7.04
CA GLU A 28 14.14 12.72 5.63
C GLU A 28 15.16 12.00 4.75
N SER A 29 16.47 12.22 4.96
CA SER A 29 17.52 11.53 4.23
C SER A 29 17.56 10.03 4.51
N HIS A 30 17.32 9.61 5.76
CA HIS A 30 17.20 8.21 6.14
C HIS A 30 15.95 7.54 5.54
N ALA A 31 14.80 8.21 5.59
CA ALA A 31 13.56 7.72 4.99
C ALA A 31 13.69 7.55 3.47
N THR A 32 14.27 8.52 2.79
CA THR A 32 14.53 8.48 1.34
C THR A 32 15.50 7.35 0.98
N ARG A 33 16.55 7.14 1.79
CA ARG A 33 17.50 6.04 1.57
C ARG A 33 16.85 4.68 1.77
N ALA A 34 16.08 4.51 2.83
CA ALA A 34 15.34 3.28 3.10
C ALA A 34 14.29 2.99 2.03
N GLU A 35 13.60 4.03 1.54
CA GLU A 35 12.66 3.94 0.44
C GLU A 35 13.36 3.43 -0.83
N ARG A 36 14.47 4.07 -1.24
CA ARG A 36 15.26 3.68 -2.42
C ARG A 36 15.82 2.26 -2.30
N ALA A 37 16.30 1.87 -1.13
CA ALA A 37 16.84 0.53 -0.88
C ALA A 37 15.76 -0.57 -0.98
N SER A 38 14.50 -0.24 -0.74
CA SER A 38 13.37 -1.18 -0.83
C SER A 38 12.69 -1.22 -2.20
N ARG A 39 13.14 -0.43 -3.18
CA ARG A 39 12.54 -0.41 -4.53
C ARG A 39 12.81 -1.71 -5.27
N PRO A 40 11.82 -2.25 -6.03
CA PRO A 40 12.10 -3.23 -7.06
C PRO A 40 13.16 -2.71 -8.03
N ALA A 41 14.08 -3.56 -8.49
CA ALA A 41 15.15 -3.15 -9.41
C ALA A 41 14.61 -2.47 -10.69
N ALA A 42 13.46 -2.95 -11.19
CA ALA A 42 12.78 -2.37 -12.36
C ALA A 42 12.22 -0.95 -12.12
N LEU A 43 12.15 -0.48 -10.88
CA LEU A 43 11.66 0.85 -10.51
C LEU A 43 12.78 1.75 -9.97
N ARG A 44 14.04 1.37 -10.14
CA ARG A 44 15.20 2.11 -9.58
C ARG A 44 15.20 3.57 -10.01
N ASP A 45 14.93 3.84 -11.28
CA ASP A 45 14.96 5.17 -11.88
C ASP A 45 13.56 5.83 -11.97
N ALA A 46 12.55 5.20 -11.39
CA ALA A 46 11.20 5.74 -11.37
C ALA A 46 11.03 6.79 -10.26
N GLU A 47 10.19 7.78 -10.51
CA GLU A 47 9.83 8.82 -9.54
C GLU A 47 8.81 8.29 -8.53
N LEU A 48 9.03 8.44 -7.23
CA LEU A 48 8.01 8.18 -6.21
C LEU A 48 6.95 9.30 -6.27
N VAL A 49 5.74 8.99 -6.73
CA VAL A 49 4.65 9.98 -6.88
C VAL A 49 3.61 9.94 -5.77
N TYR A 50 3.37 8.76 -5.19
CA TYR A 50 2.46 8.61 -4.06
C TYR A 50 3.04 7.66 -3.02
N MET A 51 2.82 7.98 -1.73
CA MET A 51 3.16 7.14 -0.59
C MET A 51 2.08 7.28 0.47
N GLU A 52 1.59 6.14 1.01
CA GLU A 52 0.57 6.08 2.07
C GLU A 52 -0.69 6.92 1.76
N ARG A 53 -1.06 7.02 0.48
CA ARG A 53 -2.14 7.89 0.03
C ARG A 53 -3.45 7.14 -0.16
N LEU A 54 -4.54 7.75 0.29
CA LEU A 54 -5.90 7.26 0.11
C LEU A 54 -6.50 7.85 -1.16
N PHE A 55 -7.09 6.97 -1.97
CA PHE A 55 -7.84 7.32 -3.19
C PHE A 55 -9.28 6.87 -3.07
N ARG A 56 -10.18 7.63 -3.68
CA ARG A 56 -11.61 7.36 -3.70
C ARG A 56 -12.16 7.51 -5.11
N VAL A 57 -13.06 6.61 -5.48
CA VAL A 57 -13.83 6.70 -6.72
C VAL A 57 -15.25 6.24 -6.43
N SER A 58 -16.24 6.88 -7.04
CA SER A 58 -17.66 6.57 -6.87
C SER A 58 -18.26 5.82 -8.06
N THR A 59 -17.63 5.90 -9.22
CA THR A 59 -18.14 5.33 -10.48
C THR A 59 -17.06 4.45 -11.12
N PRO A 60 -17.40 3.27 -11.65
CA PRO A 60 -18.72 2.62 -11.74
C PRO A 60 -19.21 1.96 -10.44
N VAL A 61 -18.36 1.87 -9.42
CA VAL A 61 -18.69 1.40 -8.07
C VAL A 61 -17.97 2.24 -7.02
N GLY A 62 -18.54 2.39 -5.84
CA GLY A 62 -17.89 3.05 -4.72
C GLY A 62 -16.68 2.26 -4.24
N LEU A 63 -15.49 2.83 -4.38
CA LEU A 63 -14.24 2.20 -3.97
C LEU A 63 -13.36 3.20 -3.23
N MET A 64 -12.77 2.73 -2.14
CA MET A 64 -11.78 3.47 -1.37
C MET A 64 -10.57 2.57 -1.15
N ALA A 65 -9.40 3.04 -1.58
CA ALA A 65 -8.17 2.27 -1.50
C ALA A 65 -7.01 3.13 -1.01
N LYS A 66 -6.33 2.68 0.03
CA LYS A 66 -5.07 3.24 0.49
C LYS A 66 -3.95 2.44 -0.18
N LEU A 67 -3.04 3.13 -0.86
CA LEU A 67 -1.88 2.49 -1.45
C LEU A 67 -0.63 2.73 -0.60
N ASP A 68 0.29 1.79 -0.63
CA ASP A 68 1.57 1.93 0.07
C ASP A 68 2.50 2.85 -0.73
N ARG A 69 2.79 2.52 -2.00
CA ARG A 69 3.61 3.37 -2.88
C ARG A 69 3.19 3.26 -4.34
N ALA A 70 3.43 4.36 -5.08
CA ALA A 70 3.31 4.40 -6.52
C ALA A 70 4.48 5.14 -7.14
N TYR A 71 4.98 4.61 -8.24
CA TYR A 71 6.13 5.13 -8.96
C TYR A 71 5.75 5.47 -10.39
N ARG A 72 6.20 6.63 -10.87
CA ARG A 72 6.07 7.05 -12.27
C ARG A 72 7.30 6.62 -13.04
N LEU A 73 7.09 5.81 -14.07
CA LEU A 73 8.13 5.46 -15.02
C LEU A 73 8.48 6.66 -15.92
N PRO A 74 9.65 6.67 -16.59
CA PRO A 74 9.99 7.67 -17.60
C PRO A 74 8.96 7.79 -18.72
N SER A 75 8.19 6.73 -19.01
CA SER A 75 7.07 6.73 -19.95
C SER A 75 5.84 7.50 -19.48
N GLY A 76 5.82 8.00 -18.24
CA GLY A 76 4.67 8.63 -17.59
C GLY A 76 3.69 7.66 -16.94
N MET A 77 3.81 6.35 -17.18
CA MET A 77 2.94 5.32 -16.60
C MET A 77 3.25 5.12 -15.11
N ILE A 78 2.19 4.98 -14.30
CA ILE A 78 2.32 4.72 -12.86
C ILE A 78 2.34 3.21 -12.61
N VAL A 79 3.24 2.74 -11.74
CA VAL A 79 3.31 1.37 -11.26
C VAL A 79 3.09 1.36 -9.75
N LEU A 80 2.18 0.50 -9.29
CA LEU A 80 1.84 0.36 -7.88
C LEU A 80 2.71 -0.68 -7.20
N VAL A 81 3.03 -0.44 -5.94
CA VAL A 81 3.82 -1.33 -5.08
C VAL A 81 3.12 -1.49 -3.74
N GLU A 82 2.87 -2.73 -3.37
CA GLU A 82 2.27 -3.15 -2.11
C GLU A 82 3.29 -3.88 -1.23
N PHE A 83 3.33 -3.58 0.06
CA PHE A 83 4.23 -4.22 1.03
C PHE A 83 3.48 -5.23 1.89
N LYS A 84 4.07 -6.41 2.06
CA LYS A 84 3.52 -7.46 2.91
C LYS A 84 4.58 -8.02 3.84
N THR A 85 4.23 -8.16 5.12
CA THR A 85 5.06 -8.85 6.10
C THR A 85 4.42 -10.18 6.44
N ARG A 86 5.03 -11.29 5.96
CA ARG A 86 4.55 -12.66 6.19
C ARG A 86 5.64 -13.69 5.88
N TRP A 87 5.48 -14.90 6.42
CA TRP A 87 6.44 -16.00 6.18
C TRP A 87 6.38 -16.56 4.76
N SER A 88 5.18 -16.64 4.17
CA SER A 88 5.02 -17.11 2.79
C SER A 88 5.54 -16.06 1.82
N ASN A 89 6.65 -16.34 1.16
CA ASN A 89 7.27 -15.45 0.18
C ASN A 89 6.62 -15.59 -1.22
N GLN A 90 5.29 -15.55 -1.27
CA GLN A 90 4.53 -15.64 -2.51
C GLN A 90 3.38 -14.64 -2.49
N PRO A 91 3.07 -13.95 -3.62
CA PRO A 91 1.87 -13.17 -3.77
C PRO A 91 0.63 -14.06 -3.65
N SER A 92 -0.42 -13.51 -3.06
CA SER A 92 -1.73 -14.14 -2.98
C SER A 92 -2.71 -13.48 -3.93
N LEU A 93 -3.83 -14.16 -4.23
CA LEU A 93 -4.90 -13.56 -5.02
C LEU A 93 -5.43 -12.27 -4.36
N SER A 94 -5.48 -12.20 -3.02
CA SER A 94 -5.92 -11.00 -2.31
C SER A 94 -4.98 -9.81 -2.55
N ASP A 95 -3.67 -10.03 -2.70
CA ASP A 95 -2.73 -8.94 -3.02
C ASP A 95 -2.97 -8.41 -4.44
N VAL A 96 -3.25 -9.32 -5.38
CA VAL A 96 -3.60 -8.94 -6.77
C VAL A 96 -4.90 -8.14 -6.81
N ILE A 97 -5.94 -8.58 -6.08
CA ILE A 97 -7.22 -7.86 -5.99
C ILE A 97 -7.00 -6.49 -5.34
N GLN A 98 -6.21 -6.40 -4.27
CA GLN A 98 -5.91 -5.14 -3.59
C GLN A 98 -5.23 -4.15 -4.54
N LEU A 99 -4.14 -4.56 -5.20
CA LEU A 99 -3.44 -3.71 -6.19
C LEU A 99 -4.34 -3.31 -7.36
N SER A 100 -5.24 -4.19 -7.80
CA SER A 100 -6.18 -3.88 -8.89
C SER A 100 -7.23 -2.86 -8.46
N ALA A 101 -7.74 -2.97 -7.23
CA ALA A 101 -8.64 -1.98 -6.65
C ALA A 101 -7.93 -0.62 -6.46
N GLN A 102 -6.69 -0.62 -6.00
CA GLN A 102 -5.86 0.59 -5.91
C GLN A 102 -5.64 1.22 -7.28
N ARG A 103 -5.34 0.41 -8.33
CA ARG A 103 -5.21 0.85 -9.71
C ARG A 103 -6.47 1.58 -10.17
N MET A 104 -7.63 0.95 -10.03
CA MET A 104 -8.92 1.54 -10.41
C MET A 104 -9.19 2.86 -9.66
N ALA A 105 -8.91 2.91 -8.36
CA ALA A 105 -9.11 4.12 -7.55
C ALA A 105 -8.18 5.27 -7.97
N VAL A 106 -6.89 4.97 -8.24
CA VAL A 106 -5.92 5.97 -8.72
C VAL A 106 -6.34 6.52 -10.08
N MET A 107 -6.63 5.64 -11.04
CA MET A 107 -7.08 6.04 -12.39
C MET A 107 -8.37 6.87 -12.33
N GLY A 108 -9.36 6.41 -11.59
CA GLY A 108 -10.65 7.08 -11.48
C GLY A 108 -10.57 8.46 -10.82
N GLN A 109 -9.72 8.62 -9.80
CA GLN A 109 -9.58 9.90 -9.09
C GLN A 109 -8.66 10.89 -9.79
N THR A 110 -7.63 10.42 -10.50
CA THR A 110 -6.56 11.29 -11.04
C THR A 110 -6.55 11.40 -12.55
N GLY A 111 -7.23 10.52 -13.27
CA GLY A 111 -7.15 10.41 -14.73
C GLY A 111 -5.78 9.89 -15.25
N GLN A 112 -4.85 9.54 -14.37
CA GLN A 112 -3.51 9.10 -14.76
C GLN A 112 -3.49 7.63 -15.18
N SER A 113 -2.65 7.31 -16.17
CA SER A 113 -2.46 5.93 -16.64
C SER A 113 -1.67 5.11 -15.62
N VAL A 114 -2.24 3.98 -15.19
CA VAL A 114 -1.61 3.02 -14.27
C VAL A 114 -1.41 1.69 -14.98
N ALA A 115 -0.24 1.09 -14.84
CA ALA A 115 0.13 -0.17 -15.48
C ALA A 115 -0.84 -1.32 -15.12
N SER A 116 -1.01 -2.26 -16.04
CA SER A 116 -1.78 -3.50 -15.83
C SER A 116 -1.01 -4.55 -15.00
N TYR A 117 0.09 -4.16 -14.39
CA TYR A 117 0.89 -4.94 -13.45
C TYR A 117 1.32 -4.07 -12.27
N GLY A 118 1.69 -4.72 -11.18
CA GLY A 118 2.27 -4.06 -10.02
C GLY A 118 3.32 -4.95 -9.36
N TYR A 119 3.81 -4.53 -8.21
CA TYR A 119 4.75 -5.31 -7.42
C TYR A 119 4.20 -5.55 -6.02
N VAL A 120 4.34 -6.79 -5.55
CA VAL A 120 4.15 -7.15 -4.14
C VAL A 120 5.52 -7.41 -3.55
N LEU A 121 5.91 -6.60 -2.59
CA LEU A 121 7.15 -6.78 -1.84
C LEU A 121 6.86 -7.56 -0.57
N VAL A 122 7.30 -8.80 -0.53
CA VAL A 122 7.10 -9.66 0.64
C VAL A 122 8.37 -9.70 1.46
N LYS A 123 8.26 -9.36 2.74
CA LYS A 123 9.34 -9.45 3.72
C LYS A 123 8.97 -10.46 4.80
N ALA A 124 9.85 -11.40 5.09
CA ALA A 124 9.66 -12.29 6.24
C ALA A 124 9.68 -11.49 7.56
N PRO A 125 8.86 -11.84 8.56
CA PRO A 125 8.86 -11.20 9.88
C PRO A 125 10.08 -11.63 10.72
N ALA A 126 11.27 -11.49 10.13
CA ALA A 126 12.55 -11.82 10.75
C ALA A 126 13.47 -10.59 10.77
N PRO A 127 14.32 -10.43 11.80
CA PRO A 127 15.32 -9.38 11.82
C PRO A 127 16.20 -9.44 10.57
N ARG A 128 16.47 -8.28 9.97
CA ARG A 128 17.33 -8.13 8.78
C ARG A 128 16.85 -8.86 7.51
N ALA A 129 15.63 -9.43 7.46
CA ALA A 129 15.07 -9.98 6.24
C ALA A 129 14.95 -8.88 5.18
N LEU A 130 15.41 -9.17 3.97
CA LEU A 130 15.24 -8.29 2.81
C LEU A 130 13.90 -8.62 2.12
N PRO A 131 13.19 -7.61 1.60
CA PRO A 131 11.97 -7.85 0.85
C PRO A 131 12.29 -8.50 -0.51
N THR A 132 11.47 -9.45 -0.91
CA THR A 132 11.47 -10.01 -2.27
C THR A 132 10.38 -9.34 -3.08
N ALA A 133 10.72 -8.83 -4.24
CA ALA A 133 9.79 -8.17 -5.14
C ALA A 133 9.21 -9.18 -6.15
N HIS A 134 7.89 -9.30 -6.15
CA HIS A 134 7.16 -10.14 -7.10
C HIS A 134 6.35 -9.26 -8.03
N ARG A 135 6.61 -9.35 -9.34
CA ARG A 135 5.76 -8.70 -10.34
C ARG A 135 4.49 -9.52 -10.52
N VAL A 136 3.33 -8.88 -10.41
CA VAL A 136 2.02 -9.51 -10.56
C VAL A 136 1.21 -8.82 -11.65
N LYS A 137 0.49 -9.62 -12.45
CA LYS A 137 -0.51 -9.12 -13.39
C LYS A 137 -1.77 -8.75 -12.61
N LEU A 138 -2.32 -7.58 -12.86
CA LEU A 138 -3.55 -7.12 -12.23
C LEU A 138 -4.78 -7.64 -12.99
N ILE A 139 -5.88 -7.82 -12.27
CA ILE A 139 -7.17 -8.11 -12.89
C ILE A 139 -7.76 -6.85 -13.53
N THR A 140 -8.70 -7.00 -14.45
CA THR A 140 -9.31 -5.88 -15.16
C THR A 140 -10.26 -5.09 -14.26
N ASP A 141 -10.59 -3.87 -14.66
CA ASP A 141 -11.50 -3.01 -13.91
C ASP A 141 -12.91 -3.62 -13.85
N GLU A 142 -13.36 -4.30 -14.91
CA GLU A 142 -14.63 -5.05 -14.95
C GLU A 142 -14.64 -6.18 -13.91
N GLN A 143 -13.52 -6.89 -13.74
CA GLN A 143 -13.39 -7.92 -12.73
C GLN A 143 -13.41 -7.35 -11.31
N VAL A 144 -12.78 -6.18 -11.08
CA VAL A 144 -12.88 -5.46 -9.80
C VAL A 144 -14.32 -5.05 -9.51
N VAL A 145 -15.02 -4.48 -10.50
CA VAL A 145 -16.44 -4.10 -10.38
C VAL A 145 -17.31 -5.31 -10.05
N ALA A 146 -17.09 -6.43 -10.73
CA ALA A 146 -17.84 -7.67 -10.47
C ALA A 146 -17.64 -8.18 -9.03
N LEU A 147 -16.41 -8.08 -8.49
CA LEU A 147 -16.13 -8.45 -7.10
C LEU A 147 -16.83 -7.53 -6.10
N VAL A 148 -16.83 -6.21 -6.35
CA VAL A 148 -17.52 -5.24 -5.48
C VAL A 148 -19.03 -5.51 -5.49
N ARG A 149 -19.65 -5.64 -6.66
CA ARG A 149 -21.09 -5.93 -6.81
C ARG A 149 -21.46 -7.25 -6.13
N ARG A 150 -20.66 -8.30 -6.33
CA ARG A 150 -20.90 -9.57 -5.65
C ARG A 150 -20.85 -9.44 -4.12
N ARG A 151 -19.89 -8.63 -3.59
CA ARG A 151 -19.84 -8.35 -2.15
C ARG A 151 -21.11 -7.65 -1.68
N GLU A 152 -21.59 -6.66 -2.41
CA GLU A 152 -22.82 -5.94 -2.11
C GLU A 152 -24.06 -6.88 -2.16
N ASP A 153 -24.10 -7.78 -3.13
CA ASP A 153 -25.16 -8.77 -3.26
C ASP A 153 -25.21 -9.75 -2.07
N VAL A 154 -24.01 -10.21 -1.62
CA VAL A 154 -23.89 -11.06 -0.44
C VAL A 154 -24.34 -10.31 0.82
N LEU A 155 -23.89 -9.06 1.01
CA LEU A 155 -24.25 -8.25 2.17
C LEU A 155 -25.75 -7.92 2.21
N ALA A 156 -26.39 -7.78 1.05
CA ALA A 156 -27.83 -7.55 0.92
C ALA A 156 -28.67 -8.85 0.96
N GLY A 157 -28.05 -10.00 1.16
CA GLY A 157 -28.74 -11.30 1.17
C GLY A 157 -29.26 -11.78 -0.19
N ARG A 158 -28.90 -11.11 -1.30
CA ARG A 158 -29.33 -11.49 -2.65
C ARG A 158 -28.63 -12.73 -3.19
N VAL A 159 -27.42 -13.00 -2.71
CA VAL A 159 -26.61 -14.14 -3.13
C VAL A 159 -25.93 -14.74 -1.92
N LEU A 160 -25.92 -16.06 -1.82
CA LEU A 160 -25.20 -16.75 -0.75
C LEU A 160 -23.68 -16.58 -0.88
N PRO A 161 -22.96 -16.40 0.25
CA PRO A 161 -21.51 -16.43 0.26
C PRO A 161 -21.00 -17.80 -0.20
N ARG A 162 -19.81 -17.83 -0.81
CA ARG A 162 -19.13 -19.09 -1.14
C ARG A 162 -18.18 -19.45 -0.01
N TRP A 163 -18.12 -20.73 0.31
CA TRP A 163 -17.14 -21.26 1.22
C TRP A 163 -15.72 -21.12 0.67
N SER A 164 -14.75 -20.98 1.58
CA SER A 164 -13.34 -21.02 1.19
C SER A 164 -12.97 -22.43 0.70
N TYR A 165 -12.27 -22.50 -0.43
CA TYR A 165 -11.67 -23.75 -0.90
C TYR A 165 -10.36 -24.09 -0.18
N SER A 166 -9.82 -23.14 0.59
CA SER A 166 -8.56 -23.30 1.30
C SER A 166 -8.79 -23.83 2.71
N GLN A 167 -8.44 -25.10 2.95
CA GLN A 167 -8.46 -25.68 4.30
C GLN A 167 -7.62 -24.86 5.29
N LYS A 168 -6.47 -24.35 4.85
CA LYS A 168 -5.61 -23.48 5.67
C LYS A 168 -6.33 -22.19 6.09
N ALA A 169 -7.12 -21.58 5.22
CA ALA A 169 -7.92 -20.41 5.57
C ALA A 169 -9.01 -20.75 6.60
N CYS A 170 -9.62 -21.92 6.49
CA CYS A 170 -10.60 -22.41 7.47
C CYS A 170 -9.95 -22.67 8.84
N LEU A 171 -8.78 -23.27 8.87
CA LEU A 171 -8.07 -23.56 10.14
C LEU A 171 -7.71 -22.30 10.94
N THR A 172 -7.49 -21.17 10.28
CA THR A 172 -7.13 -19.88 10.89
C THR A 172 -8.30 -18.88 10.93
N CYS A 173 -9.50 -19.29 10.56
CA CYS A 173 -10.68 -18.44 10.49
C CYS A 173 -11.20 -18.11 11.89
N ALA A 174 -11.38 -16.82 12.20
CA ALA A 174 -11.95 -16.35 13.46
C ALA A 174 -13.42 -16.80 13.66
N PHE A 175 -14.13 -17.11 12.58
CA PHE A 175 -15.53 -17.56 12.60
C PHE A 175 -15.68 -19.08 12.54
N ARG A 176 -14.61 -19.83 12.70
CA ARG A 176 -14.62 -21.30 12.56
C ARG A 176 -15.65 -21.97 13.46
N ALA A 177 -15.79 -21.51 14.71
CA ALA A 177 -16.73 -22.08 15.69
C ALA A 177 -18.22 -21.82 15.34
N GLN A 178 -18.48 -20.86 14.45
CA GLN A 178 -19.84 -20.46 14.03
C GLN A 178 -20.11 -20.87 12.57
N CYS A 179 -19.15 -21.58 11.96
CA CYS A 179 -19.21 -21.94 10.56
C CYS A 179 -19.88 -23.29 10.37
N ASP A 180 -20.88 -23.36 9.54
CA ASP A 180 -21.58 -24.56 9.12
C ASP A 180 -20.94 -25.26 7.90
N HIS A 181 -19.67 -24.91 7.59
CA HIS A 181 -18.95 -25.51 6.47
C HIS A 181 -18.70 -27.01 6.71
N PRO A 182 -19.14 -27.90 5.82
CA PRO A 182 -19.08 -29.36 6.04
C PRO A 182 -17.67 -29.97 6.04
N ARG A 183 -16.62 -29.18 5.81
CA ARG A 183 -15.21 -29.62 5.71
C ARG A 183 -14.33 -29.15 6.85
N VAL A 184 -14.88 -28.68 7.95
CA VAL A 184 -14.09 -28.19 9.07
C VAL A 184 -14.23 -29.11 10.28
#